data_e6acbd537ad4f7d597ba6d69ee75bc91
#
_entry.id   e6acbd537ad4f7d597ba6d69ee75bc91
#
_cell.length_a   1.000
_cell.length_b   1.000
_cell.length_c   1.000
_cell.angle_alpha   90.00
_cell.angle_beta   90.00
_cell.angle_gamma   90.00
#
_symmetry.space_group_name_H-M   'P 1'
#
loop_
_entity.id
_entity.type
_entity.pdbx_description
1 polymer ?
#
loop_
_entity_poly.entity_id
_entity_poly.type
_entity_poly.pdbx_seq_one_letter_code
_entity_poly.pdbx_strand_id
1 'polypeptide(L)'
;GDVYKRQNLLGYDAARDVERIAVETVIADLDTPPVDAYDAYLRLHLLSYRLVKPNTINLSTLYRVLQNVVWTNFGPCSVETFAATRLKLVQRGPVIVYGIDRFPRMVDYVIPSGVRISDADRVRLGAYLSEGTTVMHEGFVNFNAGTLGVSMVEGRISQGVIVGDGSDIGGGASIMGTLSGGGTQHITIGERCLLGANSGLGIPLGNDCVVEAGLYITAGSKIMNYLDGDPTEVKALDLAGRDLSLIHI
;
A
#
# COMPACT_ATOMS: atom_id res chain seq x y z
N GLY A 1 -26.89 11.93 -9.81
CA GLY A 1 -27.06 11.59 -11.23
C GLY A 1 -26.45 10.25 -11.65
N ASP A 2 -25.53 9.66 -10.88
CA ASP A 2 -24.77 8.47 -11.33
C ASP A 2 -25.39 7.11 -10.97
N VAL A 3 -26.34 7.07 -10.06
CA VAL A 3 -26.98 5.80 -9.64
C VAL A 3 -27.75 5.16 -10.80
N TYR A 4 -28.43 5.94 -11.62
CA TYR A 4 -29.19 5.43 -12.77
C TYR A 4 -28.31 4.90 -13.91
N LYS A 5 -27.10 5.42 -14.10
CA LYS A 5 -26.17 4.95 -15.14
C LYS A 5 -25.57 3.59 -14.82
N ARG A 6 -25.56 3.17 -13.55
CA ARG A 6 -25.00 1.90 -13.10
C ARG A 6 -26.00 0.74 -13.09
N GLN A 7 -27.31 1.01 -13.22
CA GLN A 7 -28.34 -0.06 -13.25
C GLN A 7 -28.10 -1.09 -14.35
N ASN A 8 -27.56 -0.68 -15.51
CA ASN A 8 -27.24 -1.59 -16.61
C ASN A 8 -26.05 -2.53 -16.30
N LEU A 9 -25.36 -2.32 -15.19
CA LEU A 9 -24.26 -3.19 -14.74
C LEU A 9 -24.72 -4.25 -13.76
N LEU A 10 -25.97 -4.18 -13.27
CA LEU A 10 -26.53 -5.14 -12.32
C LEU A 10 -27.02 -6.39 -13.04
N GLY A 11 -27.09 -7.51 -12.31
CA GLY A 11 -27.62 -8.76 -12.78
C GLY A 11 -26.58 -9.89 -12.85
N TYR A 12 -27.06 -11.04 -13.26
CA TYR A 12 -26.27 -12.26 -13.31
C TYR A 12 -25.37 -12.32 -14.54
N ASP A 13 -24.08 -12.56 -14.32
CA ASP A 13 -23.09 -12.83 -15.37
C ASP A 13 -22.83 -14.32 -15.47
N ALA A 14 -23.54 -14.99 -16.39
CA ALA A 14 -23.49 -16.44 -16.57
C ALA A 14 -22.11 -16.97 -16.97
N ALA A 15 -21.25 -16.17 -17.60
CA ALA A 15 -19.91 -16.61 -17.98
C ALA A 15 -18.98 -16.69 -16.76
N ARG A 16 -19.10 -15.77 -15.82
CA ARG A 16 -18.34 -15.77 -14.57
C ARG A 16 -19.01 -16.50 -13.44
N ASP A 17 -20.31 -16.81 -13.56
CA ASP A 17 -21.16 -17.35 -12.51
C ASP A 17 -21.19 -16.44 -11.27
N VAL A 18 -21.43 -15.15 -11.51
CA VAL A 18 -21.49 -14.13 -10.46
C VAL A 18 -22.71 -13.25 -10.65
N GLU A 19 -23.30 -12.82 -9.55
CA GLU A 19 -24.34 -11.80 -9.53
C GLU A 19 -23.72 -10.44 -9.19
N ARG A 20 -24.05 -9.42 -9.97
CA ARG A 20 -23.70 -8.02 -9.69
C ARG A 20 -24.89 -7.34 -9.05
N ILE A 21 -24.71 -6.95 -7.81
CA ILE A 21 -25.74 -6.30 -7.00
C ILE A 21 -25.27 -4.90 -6.58
N ALA A 22 -26.21 -4.01 -6.30
CA ALA A 22 -25.93 -2.75 -5.61
C ALA A 22 -26.11 -3.00 -4.11
N VAL A 23 -25.16 -2.54 -3.33
CA VAL A 23 -25.21 -2.58 -1.87
C VAL A 23 -25.01 -1.19 -1.30
N GLU A 24 -25.66 -0.92 -0.17
CA GLU A 24 -25.40 0.22 0.67
C GLU A 24 -24.71 -0.29 1.95
N THR A 25 -23.50 0.18 2.20
CA THR A 25 -22.75 -0.18 3.39
C THR A 25 -22.63 1.05 4.29
N VAL A 26 -23.12 0.93 5.51
CA VAL A 26 -23.02 1.96 6.54
C VAL A 26 -22.03 1.50 7.59
N ILE A 27 -20.94 2.25 7.77
CA ILE A 27 -19.94 2.01 8.81
C ILE A 27 -20.15 3.07 9.89
N ALA A 28 -20.70 2.65 11.02
CA ALA A 28 -20.98 3.56 12.13
C ALA A 28 -19.71 4.03 12.85
N ASP A 29 -18.67 3.17 12.88
CA ASP A 29 -17.41 3.44 13.56
C ASP A 29 -16.27 2.75 12.81
N LEU A 30 -15.31 3.54 12.36
CA LEU A 30 -14.12 3.06 11.64
C LEU A 30 -13.08 2.39 12.54
N ASP A 31 -13.17 2.55 13.86
CA ASP A 31 -12.30 1.89 14.82
C ASP A 31 -12.72 0.43 15.08
N THR A 32 -13.93 0.04 14.71
CA THR A 32 -14.38 -1.36 14.76
C THR A 32 -13.84 -2.16 13.59
N PRO A 33 -13.52 -3.47 13.75
CA PRO A 33 -13.05 -4.32 12.66
C PRO A 33 -14.07 -4.47 11.53
N PRO A 34 -13.62 -4.58 10.26
CA PRO A 34 -14.51 -4.94 9.15
C PRO A 34 -15.28 -6.24 9.42
N VAL A 35 -16.59 -6.24 9.12
CA VAL A 35 -17.47 -7.36 9.42
C VAL A 35 -17.62 -8.32 8.24
N ASP A 36 -17.54 -7.81 7.01
CA ASP A 36 -17.67 -8.59 5.77
C ASP A 36 -16.81 -7.98 4.62
N ALA A 37 -16.92 -8.56 3.43
CA ALA A 37 -16.17 -8.10 2.27
C ALA A 37 -16.62 -6.72 1.77
N TYR A 38 -17.89 -6.35 1.91
CA TYR A 38 -18.39 -5.04 1.48
C TYR A 38 -17.81 -3.93 2.34
N ASP A 39 -17.84 -4.09 3.66
CA ASP A 39 -17.20 -3.18 4.62
C ASP A 39 -15.68 -3.10 4.36
N ALA A 40 -15.01 -4.25 4.22
CA ALA A 40 -13.58 -4.32 3.97
C ALA A 40 -13.16 -3.54 2.71
N TYR A 41 -13.82 -3.80 1.58
CA TYR A 41 -13.50 -3.10 0.33
C TYR A 41 -13.87 -1.61 0.38
N LEU A 42 -14.95 -1.23 1.07
CA LEU A 42 -15.29 0.17 1.27
C LEU A 42 -14.17 0.91 1.99
N ARG A 43 -13.61 0.34 3.07
CA ARG A 43 -12.47 0.93 3.81
C ARG A 43 -11.23 1.07 2.92
N LEU A 44 -10.92 0.08 2.08
CA LEU A 44 -9.82 0.20 1.12
C LEU A 44 -10.06 1.32 0.11
N HIS A 45 -11.30 1.52 -0.35
CA HIS A 45 -11.66 2.65 -1.21
C HIS A 45 -11.52 4.00 -0.48
N LEU A 46 -11.92 4.09 0.79
CA LEU A 46 -11.77 5.33 1.58
C LEU A 46 -10.29 5.76 1.66
N LEU A 47 -9.36 4.81 1.83
CA LEU A 47 -7.92 5.06 1.80
C LEU A 47 -7.47 5.55 0.41
N SER A 48 -7.82 4.82 -0.66
CA SER A 48 -7.38 5.14 -2.01
C SER A 48 -7.99 6.44 -2.55
N TYR A 49 -9.20 6.79 -2.12
CA TYR A 49 -9.82 8.10 -2.38
C TYR A 49 -9.31 9.23 -1.47
N ARG A 50 -8.37 8.94 -0.56
CA ARG A 50 -7.79 9.92 0.39
C ARG A 50 -8.82 10.53 1.35
N LEU A 51 -9.91 9.82 1.63
CA LEU A 51 -10.93 10.23 2.59
C LEU A 51 -10.54 9.91 4.04
N VAL A 52 -9.68 8.92 4.23
CA VAL A 52 -9.05 8.57 5.50
C VAL A 52 -7.56 8.34 5.29
N LYS A 53 -6.74 8.57 6.31
CA LYS A 53 -5.28 8.34 6.25
C LYS A 53 -4.92 6.91 6.64
N PRO A 54 -3.76 6.39 6.21
CA PRO A 54 -3.25 5.11 6.70
C PRO A 54 -3.15 5.09 8.24
N ASN A 55 -3.41 3.94 8.83
CA ASN A 55 -3.39 3.70 10.29
C ASN A 55 -4.44 4.48 11.10
N THR A 56 -5.44 5.09 10.47
CA THR A 56 -6.52 5.80 11.16
C THR A 56 -7.84 5.03 11.19
N ILE A 57 -7.88 3.84 10.62
CA ILE A 57 -9.05 2.97 10.58
C ILE A 57 -8.67 1.53 10.91
N ASN A 58 -9.60 0.77 11.47
CA ASN A 58 -9.36 -0.63 11.80
C ASN A 58 -9.46 -1.52 10.56
N LEU A 59 -8.43 -2.32 10.29
CA LEU A 59 -8.32 -3.26 9.17
C LEU A 59 -7.95 -4.67 9.65
N SER A 60 -8.05 -4.96 10.94
CA SER A 60 -7.50 -6.18 11.56
C SER A 60 -8.10 -7.48 11.04
N THR A 61 -9.34 -7.46 10.52
CA THR A 61 -10.03 -8.67 10.04
C THR A 61 -9.99 -8.85 8.53
N LEU A 62 -9.28 -8.00 7.76
CA LEU A 62 -9.25 -8.08 6.29
C LEU A 62 -8.95 -9.50 5.78
N TYR A 63 -7.93 -10.15 6.33
CA TYR A 63 -7.53 -11.49 5.90
C TYR A 63 -8.54 -12.59 6.25
N ARG A 64 -9.48 -12.32 7.17
CA ARG A 64 -10.57 -13.22 7.52
C ARG A 64 -11.78 -13.04 6.60
N VAL A 65 -12.13 -11.79 6.27
CA VAL A 65 -13.34 -11.46 5.51
C VAL A 65 -13.12 -11.43 4.00
N LEU A 66 -11.89 -11.22 3.54
CA LEU A 66 -11.55 -11.23 2.12
C LEU A 66 -10.97 -12.59 1.71
N GLN A 67 -11.42 -13.08 0.58
CA GLN A 67 -10.93 -14.32 -0.06
C GLN A 67 -10.07 -13.98 -1.27
N ASN A 68 -9.20 -14.90 -1.68
CA ASN A 68 -8.50 -14.78 -2.95
C ASN A 68 -9.50 -14.91 -4.09
N VAL A 69 -9.38 -14.04 -5.07
CA VAL A 69 -10.12 -14.07 -6.33
C VAL A 69 -9.17 -13.95 -7.50
N VAL A 70 -9.58 -14.46 -8.66
CA VAL A 70 -8.85 -14.23 -9.91
C VAL A 70 -9.33 -12.90 -10.50
N TRP A 71 -8.47 -11.90 -10.49
CA TRP A 71 -8.74 -10.58 -11.06
C TRP A 71 -8.51 -10.63 -12.56
N THR A 72 -9.52 -10.30 -13.36
CA THR A 72 -9.45 -10.34 -14.83
C THR A 72 -9.95 -9.05 -15.46
N ASN A 73 -9.68 -8.89 -16.76
CA ASN A 73 -10.26 -7.78 -17.55
C ASN A 73 -11.79 -7.84 -17.66
N PHE A 74 -12.42 -8.94 -17.29
CA PHE A 74 -13.87 -9.09 -17.20
C PHE A 74 -14.40 -8.92 -15.75
N GLY A 75 -13.52 -8.65 -14.81
CA GLY A 75 -13.83 -8.54 -13.37
C GLY A 75 -13.38 -9.75 -12.55
N PRO A 76 -13.70 -9.77 -11.24
CA PRO A 76 -13.31 -10.84 -10.33
C PRO A 76 -14.01 -12.17 -10.69
N CYS A 77 -13.28 -13.28 -10.55
CA CYS A 77 -13.76 -14.63 -10.78
C CYS A 77 -13.39 -15.54 -9.59
N SER A 78 -14.19 -16.58 -9.33
CA SER A 78 -13.85 -17.60 -8.34
C SER A 78 -12.58 -18.34 -8.73
N VAL A 79 -11.68 -18.55 -7.77
CA VAL A 79 -10.45 -19.35 -7.96
C VAL A 79 -10.82 -20.81 -8.26
N GLU A 80 -11.82 -21.35 -7.55
CA GLU A 80 -12.19 -22.76 -7.61
C GLU A 80 -12.73 -23.18 -9.00
N THR A 81 -13.51 -22.29 -9.62
CA THR A 81 -14.16 -22.57 -10.91
C THR A 81 -13.47 -21.90 -12.10
N PHE A 82 -12.34 -21.24 -11.90
CA PHE A 82 -11.73 -20.37 -12.91
C PHE A 82 -11.42 -21.10 -14.23
N ALA A 83 -10.98 -22.34 -14.19
CA ALA A 83 -10.67 -23.10 -15.41
C ALA A 83 -11.88 -23.18 -16.36
N ALA A 84 -13.07 -23.52 -15.82
CA ALA A 84 -14.32 -23.57 -16.59
C ALA A 84 -14.81 -22.16 -16.97
N THR A 85 -14.69 -21.20 -16.05
CA THR A 85 -15.03 -19.79 -16.28
C THR A 85 -14.21 -19.20 -17.42
N ARG A 86 -12.91 -19.47 -17.47
CA ARG A 86 -12.00 -18.98 -18.53
C ARG A 86 -12.46 -19.45 -19.91
N LEU A 87 -12.91 -20.72 -20.06
CA LEU A 87 -13.42 -21.25 -21.33
C LEU A 87 -14.68 -20.51 -21.80
N LYS A 88 -15.55 -20.09 -20.88
CA LYS A 88 -16.72 -19.27 -21.24
C LYS A 88 -16.32 -17.83 -21.58
N LEU A 89 -15.36 -17.25 -20.87
CA LEU A 89 -14.93 -15.88 -21.09
C LEU A 89 -14.17 -15.68 -22.40
N VAL A 90 -13.44 -16.69 -22.91
CA VAL A 90 -12.74 -16.61 -24.22
C VAL A 90 -13.70 -16.29 -25.36
N GLN A 91 -14.98 -16.66 -25.23
CA GLN A 91 -16.01 -16.33 -26.23
C GLN A 91 -16.33 -14.82 -26.28
N ARG A 92 -15.97 -14.05 -25.25
CA ARG A 92 -16.13 -12.59 -25.19
C ARG A 92 -14.89 -11.83 -25.67
N GLY A 93 -13.75 -12.52 -25.80
CA GLY A 93 -12.47 -11.94 -26.21
C GLY A 93 -11.29 -12.49 -25.40
N PRO A 94 -10.11 -11.92 -25.56
CA PRO A 94 -8.92 -12.32 -24.79
C PRO A 94 -9.14 -12.20 -23.29
N VAL A 95 -8.77 -13.25 -22.55
CA VAL A 95 -8.85 -13.28 -21.09
C VAL A 95 -7.48 -12.94 -20.51
N ILE A 96 -7.40 -11.78 -19.88
CA ILE A 96 -6.19 -11.30 -19.20
C ILE A 96 -6.41 -11.53 -17.69
N VAL A 97 -5.48 -12.22 -17.05
CA VAL A 97 -5.44 -12.39 -15.61
C VAL A 97 -4.43 -11.42 -15.04
N TYR A 98 -4.89 -10.51 -14.20
CA TYR A 98 -4.06 -9.49 -13.52
C TYR A 98 -3.39 -10.05 -12.27
N GLY A 99 -4.00 -11.05 -11.63
CA GLY A 99 -3.45 -11.68 -10.44
C GLY A 99 -4.47 -12.55 -9.72
N ILE A 100 -3.99 -13.26 -8.70
CA ILE A 100 -4.80 -14.03 -7.76
C ILE A 100 -4.45 -13.50 -6.37
N ASP A 101 -5.35 -12.72 -5.79
CA ASP A 101 -5.12 -12.05 -4.51
C ASP A 101 -6.46 -11.63 -3.88
N ARG A 102 -6.41 -11.26 -2.60
CA ARG A 102 -7.50 -10.57 -1.89
C ARG A 102 -7.62 -9.11 -2.33
N PHE A 103 -6.48 -8.49 -2.70
CA PHE A 103 -6.38 -7.08 -3.01
C PHE A 103 -6.20 -6.89 -4.52
N PRO A 104 -7.14 -6.19 -5.19
CA PRO A 104 -6.95 -5.81 -6.59
C PRO A 104 -5.94 -4.66 -6.72
N ARG A 105 -5.55 -4.38 -7.97
CA ARG A 105 -4.80 -3.18 -8.31
C ARG A 105 -5.65 -1.93 -8.05
N MET A 106 -5.04 -0.89 -7.48
CA MET A 106 -5.76 0.36 -7.20
C MET A 106 -6.43 0.93 -8.45
N VAL A 107 -5.69 1.04 -9.55
CA VAL A 107 -6.14 1.74 -10.75
C VAL A 107 -7.30 1.08 -11.49
N ASP A 108 -7.61 -0.18 -11.18
CA ASP A 108 -8.81 -0.84 -11.72
C ASP A 108 -10.10 -0.29 -11.10
N TYR A 109 -10.01 0.39 -9.95
CA TYR A 109 -11.16 0.90 -9.19
C TYR A 109 -11.06 2.38 -8.84
N VAL A 110 -9.87 2.87 -8.53
CA VAL A 110 -9.61 4.25 -8.11
C VAL A 110 -8.43 4.81 -8.89
N ILE A 111 -8.66 5.93 -9.59
CA ILE A 111 -7.60 6.70 -10.25
C ILE A 111 -7.43 7.99 -9.47
N PRO A 112 -6.43 8.09 -8.57
CA PRO A 112 -6.21 9.30 -7.79
C PRO A 112 -5.71 10.44 -8.67
N SER A 113 -6.21 11.66 -8.44
CA SER A 113 -5.74 12.86 -9.15
C SER A 113 -4.30 13.23 -8.76
N GLY A 114 -3.54 13.78 -9.71
CA GLY A 114 -2.21 14.31 -9.48
C GLY A 114 -1.15 13.26 -9.14
N VAL A 115 -1.40 11.98 -9.43
CA VAL A 115 -0.51 10.85 -9.16
C VAL A 115 -0.08 10.20 -10.46
N ARG A 116 1.18 9.76 -10.52
CA ARG A 116 1.69 8.93 -11.60
C ARG A 116 2.02 7.53 -11.08
N ILE A 117 1.50 6.50 -11.74
CA ILE A 117 1.76 5.09 -11.45
C ILE A 117 2.23 4.45 -12.75
N SER A 118 3.49 4.05 -12.81
CA SER A 118 4.11 3.51 -14.04
C SER A 118 3.67 2.08 -14.33
N ASP A 119 3.40 1.28 -13.28
CA ASP A 119 2.93 -0.09 -13.39
C ASP A 119 1.75 -0.31 -12.43
N ALA A 120 0.61 -0.67 -12.99
CA ALA A 120 -0.63 -0.88 -12.24
C ALA A 120 -0.52 -1.97 -11.15
N ASP A 121 0.29 -3.01 -11.39
CA ASP A 121 0.45 -4.15 -10.48
C ASP A 121 1.22 -3.78 -9.20
N ARG A 122 1.86 -2.61 -9.18
CA ARG A 122 2.70 -2.14 -8.08
C ARG A 122 1.95 -1.41 -6.98
N VAL A 123 0.68 -1.09 -7.17
CA VAL A 123 -0.10 -0.36 -6.17
C VAL A 123 -1.40 -1.10 -5.87
N ARG A 124 -1.55 -1.54 -4.63
CA ARG A 124 -2.76 -2.22 -4.15
C ARG A 124 -3.88 -1.22 -3.85
N LEU A 125 -5.12 -1.63 -4.11
CA LEU A 125 -6.29 -0.92 -3.57
C LEU A 125 -6.15 -0.83 -2.04
N GLY A 126 -6.39 0.36 -1.48
CA GLY A 126 -6.13 0.67 -0.08
C GLY A 126 -4.80 1.38 0.16
N ALA A 127 -3.96 1.58 -0.87
CA ALA A 127 -2.84 2.51 -0.79
C ALA A 127 -3.33 3.96 -0.80
N TYR A 128 -2.65 4.82 -0.07
CA TYR A 128 -2.91 6.25 0.03
C TYR A 128 -1.80 7.01 -0.71
N LEU A 129 -2.09 7.60 -1.84
CA LEU A 129 -1.12 8.36 -2.62
C LEU A 129 -1.53 9.84 -2.69
N SER A 130 -0.78 10.71 -2.05
CA SER A 130 -1.00 12.16 -2.15
C SER A 130 -0.67 12.69 -3.54
N GLU A 131 -1.22 13.85 -3.84
CA GLU A 131 -0.93 14.59 -5.07
C GLU A 131 0.58 14.87 -5.18
N GLY A 132 1.15 14.74 -6.38
CA GLY A 132 2.59 14.84 -6.63
C GLY A 132 3.36 13.54 -6.44
N THR A 133 2.75 12.46 -5.95
CA THR A 133 3.40 11.15 -5.84
C THR A 133 3.63 10.53 -7.22
N THR A 134 4.83 10.03 -7.44
CA THR A 134 5.17 9.16 -8.58
C THR A 134 5.60 7.79 -8.07
N VAL A 135 4.87 6.75 -8.43
CA VAL A 135 5.31 5.36 -8.25
C VAL A 135 5.94 4.90 -9.54
N MET A 136 7.26 4.71 -9.52
CA MET A 136 8.05 4.23 -10.66
C MET A 136 7.79 2.75 -10.91
N HIS A 137 8.28 2.24 -12.03
CA HIS A 137 8.04 0.86 -12.48
C HIS A 137 8.41 -0.19 -11.41
N GLU A 138 9.52 0.00 -10.68
CA GLU A 138 9.98 -0.92 -9.62
C GLU A 138 9.44 -0.57 -8.23
N GLY A 139 8.76 0.58 -8.08
CA GLY A 139 8.14 0.97 -6.83
C GLY A 139 6.97 0.06 -6.45
N PHE A 140 6.70 -0.07 -5.17
CA PHE A 140 5.55 -0.84 -4.65
C PHE A 140 4.92 -0.14 -3.45
N VAL A 141 3.59 -0.03 -3.44
CA VAL A 141 2.85 0.52 -2.30
C VAL A 141 1.74 -0.44 -1.89
N ASN A 142 1.80 -0.90 -0.65
CA ASN A 142 0.81 -1.81 -0.08
C ASN A 142 -0.45 -1.05 0.38
N PHE A 143 -1.53 -1.77 0.71
CA PHE A 143 -2.71 -1.19 1.35
C PHE A 143 -2.37 -0.65 2.75
N ASN A 144 -3.15 0.30 3.24
CA ASN A 144 -2.93 0.99 4.53
C ASN A 144 -1.52 1.59 4.66
N ALA A 145 -0.93 2.01 3.56
CA ALA A 145 0.40 2.59 3.46
C ALA A 145 0.39 3.68 2.40
N GLY A 146 1.41 4.52 2.36
CA GLY A 146 1.53 5.48 1.28
C GLY A 146 2.27 6.75 1.62
N THR A 147 2.01 7.79 0.83
CA THR A 147 2.71 9.07 0.83
C THR A 147 1.77 10.20 1.27
N LEU A 148 2.24 11.11 2.09
CA LEU A 148 1.45 12.26 2.57
C LEU A 148 1.73 13.56 1.80
N GLY A 149 2.55 13.51 0.76
CA GLY A 149 2.89 14.65 -0.09
C GLY A 149 3.60 14.20 -1.35
N VAL A 150 4.41 15.09 -1.93
CA VAL A 150 5.25 14.81 -3.10
C VAL A 150 6.26 13.73 -2.74
N SER A 151 6.39 12.70 -3.55
CA SER A 151 7.34 11.61 -3.32
C SER A 151 7.63 10.86 -4.61
N MET A 152 8.90 10.48 -4.81
CA MET A 152 9.29 9.49 -5.81
C MET A 152 9.49 8.14 -5.14
N VAL A 153 8.70 7.16 -5.56
CA VAL A 153 8.68 5.81 -4.99
C VAL A 153 9.22 4.83 -6.01
N GLU A 154 10.48 4.42 -5.84
CA GLU A 154 11.16 3.38 -6.63
C GLU A 154 11.45 2.12 -5.79
N GLY A 155 11.20 2.17 -4.51
CA GLY A 155 11.34 1.08 -3.55
C GLY A 155 9.99 0.60 -3.02
N ARG A 156 10.03 -0.23 -1.97
CA ARG A 156 8.84 -0.85 -1.36
C ARG A 156 8.38 -0.09 -0.12
N ILE A 157 7.11 0.32 -0.16
CA ILE A 157 6.38 0.86 0.99
C ILE A 157 5.45 -0.26 1.51
N SER A 158 5.85 -0.89 2.60
CA SER A 158 5.12 -2.01 3.22
C SER A 158 3.85 -1.53 3.91
N GLN A 159 2.94 -2.47 4.20
CA GLN A 159 1.71 -2.19 4.95
C GLN A 159 1.99 -1.41 6.23
N GLY A 160 1.22 -0.36 6.47
CA GLY A 160 1.31 0.50 7.66
C GLY A 160 2.37 1.60 7.57
N VAL A 161 3.25 1.57 6.56
CA VAL A 161 4.30 2.58 6.40
C VAL A 161 3.72 3.88 5.83
N ILE A 162 4.11 4.99 6.43
CA ILE A 162 3.77 6.34 5.98
C ILE A 162 5.06 7.08 5.60
N VAL A 163 5.05 7.73 4.44
CA VAL A 163 6.15 8.54 3.92
C VAL A 163 5.71 10.01 3.89
N GLY A 164 6.47 10.88 4.55
CA GLY A 164 6.24 12.32 4.61
C GLY A 164 6.52 13.05 3.30
N ASP A 165 6.08 14.30 3.23
CA ASP A 165 6.22 15.15 2.05
C ASP A 165 7.69 15.39 1.67
N GLY A 166 7.98 15.39 0.38
CA GLY A 166 9.33 15.63 -0.15
C GLY A 166 10.33 14.49 0.10
N SER A 167 9.84 13.30 0.52
CA SER A 167 10.70 12.15 0.81
C SER A 167 10.70 11.15 -0.34
N ASP A 168 11.90 10.69 -0.74
CA ASP A 168 12.09 9.77 -1.85
C ASP A 168 12.58 8.39 -1.39
N ILE A 169 12.01 7.36 -1.98
CA ILE A 169 12.33 5.95 -1.72
C ILE A 169 13.08 5.41 -2.94
N GLY A 170 14.39 5.31 -2.81
CA GLY A 170 15.28 4.92 -3.90
C GLY A 170 15.03 3.52 -4.44
N GLY A 171 15.54 3.28 -5.65
CA GLY A 171 15.33 2.02 -6.38
C GLY A 171 15.75 0.79 -5.57
N GLY A 172 14.82 -0.15 -5.38
CA GLY A 172 15.06 -1.36 -4.59
C GLY A 172 15.15 -1.15 -3.07
N ALA A 173 15.02 0.08 -2.57
CA ALA A 173 14.94 0.30 -1.13
C ALA A 173 13.71 -0.39 -0.52
N SER A 174 13.81 -0.83 0.72
CA SER A 174 12.76 -1.62 1.38
C SER A 174 12.51 -1.14 2.80
N ILE A 175 11.28 -0.69 3.06
CA ILE A 175 10.85 -0.25 4.39
C ILE A 175 10.06 -1.40 5.02
N MET A 176 10.46 -1.84 6.21
CA MET A 176 9.69 -2.82 7.00
C MET A 176 8.37 -2.19 7.45
N GLY A 177 7.30 -3.00 7.53
CA GLY A 177 5.98 -2.51 7.96
C GLY A 177 5.93 -2.09 9.43
N THR A 178 6.69 -2.78 10.26
CA THR A 178 6.77 -2.52 11.71
C THR A 178 8.23 -2.51 12.16
N LEU A 179 8.46 -1.92 13.33
CA LEU A 179 9.76 -1.89 13.99
C LEU A 179 10.38 -3.28 14.01
N SER A 180 11.61 -3.40 13.53
CA SER A 180 12.34 -4.67 13.50
C SER A 180 12.62 -5.21 14.91
N GLY A 181 12.67 -6.53 15.05
CA GLY A 181 12.86 -7.16 16.37
C GLY A 181 11.56 -7.47 17.12
N GLY A 182 10.41 -7.48 16.44
CA GLY A 182 9.12 -7.91 17.01
C GLY A 182 8.24 -6.76 17.54
N GLY A 183 8.56 -5.53 17.20
CA GLY A 183 7.71 -4.38 17.53
C GLY A 183 6.41 -4.36 16.72
N THR A 184 5.36 -3.76 17.30
CA THR A 184 4.05 -3.56 16.64
C THR A 184 3.89 -2.16 16.05
N GLN A 185 4.80 -1.24 16.37
CA GLN A 185 4.78 0.13 15.87
C GLN A 185 5.07 0.15 14.37
N HIS A 186 4.19 0.79 13.60
CA HIS A 186 4.42 1.04 12.19
C HIS A 186 5.59 2.01 11.96
N ILE A 187 6.35 1.78 10.88
CA ILE A 187 7.46 2.64 10.52
C ILE A 187 6.91 3.85 9.77
N THR A 188 7.40 5.02 10.17
CA THR A 188 7.13 6.29 9.50
C THR A 188 8.44 6.89 9.03
N ILE A 189 8.41 7.47 7.83
CA ILE A 189 9.48 8.29 7.28
C ILE A 189 9.00 9.74 7.35
N GLY A 190 9.80 10.60 7.95
CA GLY A 190 9.51 12.03 8.04
C GLY A 190 9.51 12.72 6.68
N GLU A 191 9.56 14.03 6.70
CA GLU A 191 9.60 14.87 5.50
C GLU A 191 11.03 15.06 4.99
N ARG A 192 11.19 15.27 3.68
CA ARG A 192 12.48 15.57 3.01
C ARG A 192 13.58 14.55 3.28
N CYS A 193 13.18 13.29 3.39
CA CYS A 193 14.08 12.17 3.58
C CYS A 193 14.48 11.53 2.25
N LEU A 194 15.65 10.90 2.23
CA LEU A 194 16.10 10.08 1.13
C LEU A 194 16.53 8.70 1.62
N LEU A 195 15.88 7.66 1.10
CA LEU A 195 16.37 6.30 1.20
C LEU A 195 17.16 5.98 -0.08
N GLY A 196 18.48 5.80 0.05
CA GLY A 196 19.34 5.44 -1.07
C GLY A 196 18.96 4.11 -1.70
N ALA A 197 19.36 3.89 -2.96
CA ALA A 197 19.06 2.67 -3.68
C ALA A 197 19.50 1.41 -2.93
N ASN A 198 18.65 0.38 -2.94
CA ASN A 198 18.89 -0.90 -2.25
C ASN A 198 19.14 -0.77 -0.73
N SER A 199 18.77 0.36 -0.12
CA SER A 199 18.78 0.47 1.35
C SER A 199 17.60 -0.28 1.97
N GLY A 200 17.73 -0.63 3.25
CA GLY A 200 16.67 -1.26 4.02
C GLY A 200 16.47 -0.55 5.37
N LEU A 201 15.24 -0.41 5.79
CA LEU A 201 14.92 0.33 7.01
C LEU A 201 13.92 -0.42 7.89
N GLY A 202 14.30 -0.65 9.13
CA GLY A 202 13.49 -1.29 10.18
C GLY A 202 13.27 -0.42 11.41
N ILE A 203 13.47 0.91 11.30
CA ILE A 203 13.21 1.91 12.32
C ILE A 203 12.49 3.12 11.71
N PRO A 204 11.70 3.90 12.45
CA PRO A 204 11.21 5.20 11.99
C PRO A 204 12.34 6.20 11.77
N LEU A 205 12.16 7.10 10.80
CA LEU A 205 13.01 8.29 10.60
C LEU A 205 12.22 9.56 10.91
N GLY A 206 12.89 10.54 11.48
CA GLY A 206 12.41 11.92 11.55
C GLY A 206 12.53 12.64 10.21
N ASN A 207 12.51 13.96 10.23
CA ASN A 207 12.64 14.78 9.03
C ASN A 207 14.11 14.95 8.59
N ASP A 208 14.29 15.28 7.32
CA ASP A 208 15.60 15.63 6.74
C ASP A 208 16.66 14.53 6.94
N CYS A 209 16.24 13.26 6.88
CA CYS A 209 17.10 12.10 7.08
C CYS A 209 17.55 11.50 5.75
N VAL A 210 18.79 11.00 5.72
CA VAL A 210 19.35 10.29 4.57
C VAL A 210 19.88 8.93 5.01
N VAL A 211 19.50 7.88 4.30
CA VAL A 211 20.08 6.54 4.43
C VAL A 211 20.88 6.25 3.16
N GLU A 212 22.17 5.96 3.32
CA GLU A 212 23.06 5.68 2.19
C GLU A 212 22.62 4.45 1.40
N ALA A 213 22.92 4.44 0.11
CA ALA A 213 22.61 3.31 -0.77
C ALA A 213 23.29 2.01 -0.28
N GLY A 214 22.55 0.91 -0.36
CA GLY A 214 23.02 -0.41 0.04
C GLY A 214 23.07 -0.65 1.55
N LEU A 215 22.77 0.33 2.37
CA LEU A 215 22.80 0.19 3.83
C LEU A 215 21.48 -0.38 4.36
N TYR A 216 21.55 -1.46 5.14
CA TYR A 216 20.39 -2.07 5.77
C TYR A 216 20.42 -1.84 7.29
N ILE A 217 19.42 -1.10 7.80
CA ILE A 217 19.32 -0.66 9.19
C ILE A 217 18.16 -1.36 9.89
N THR A 218 18.45 -2.04 10.97
CA THR A 218 17.45 -2.64 11.88
C THR A 218 17.55 -2.00 13.26
N ALA A 219 16.58 -2.22 14.12
CA ALA A 219 16.58 -1.67 15.49
C ALA A 219 17.86 -2.02 16.28
N GLY A 220 18.43 -3.21 16.04
CA GLY A 220 19.65 -3.67 16.70
C GLY A 220 20.96 -3.28 16.03
N SER A 221 20.93 -2.60 14.86
CA SER A 221 22.14 -2.16 14.17
C SER A 221 22.95 -1.21 15.06
N LYS A 222 24.27 -1.44 15.15
CA LYS A 222 25.19 -0.55 15.87
C LYS A 222 25.59 0.61 14.99
N ILE A 223 25.48 1.80 15.50
CA ILE A 223 25.72 3.06 14.79
C ILE A 223 26.62 3.94 15.66
N MET A 224 27.62 4.58 15.06
CA MET A 224 28.37 5.65 15.72
C MET A 224 27.58 6.95 15.63
N ASN A 225 27.12 7.43 16.77
CA ASN A 225 26.40 8.70 16.85
C ASN A 225 27.40 9.86 17.03
N TYR A 226 27.36 10.81 16.11
CA TYR A 226 28.19 12.04 16.12
C TYR A 226 27.36 13.29 16.43
N LEU A 227 26.05 13.18 16.64
CA LEU A 227 25.15 14.32 16.78
C LEU A 227 25.23 14.98 18.16
N ASP A 228 25.55 14.22 19.19
CA ASP A 228 25.42 14.63 20.59
C ASP A 228 26.78 14.86 21.29
N GLY A 229 27.84 15.20 20.56
CA GLY A 229 29.17 15.46 21.09
C GLY A 229 30.22 14.43 20.67
N ASP A 230 30.98 13.87 21.62
CA ASP A 230 31.99 12.85 21.30
C ASP A 230 31.32 11.59 20.73
N PRO A 231 31.93 10.95 19.70
CA PRO A 231 31.35 9.79 19.04
C PRO A 231 31.04 8.67 20.02
N THR A 232 29.82 8.20 20.04
CA THR A 232 29.36 7.09 20.90
C THR A 232 28.68 6.00 20.09
N GLU A 233 28.97 4.73 20.42
CA GLU A 233 28.23 3.59 19.82
C GLU A 233 26.83 3.52 20.46
N VAL A 234 25.78 3.57 19.62
CA VAL A 234 24.39 3.42 20.02
C VAL A 234 23.69 2.36 19.15
N LYS A 235 22.52 1.90 19.56
CA LYS A 235 21.66 1.11 18.69
C LYS A 235 20.87 2.03 17.78
N ALA A 236 20.58 1.61 16.56
CA ALA A 236 19.73 2.37 15.63
C ALA A 236 18.36 2.71 16.24
N LEU A 237 17.82 1.85 17.09
CA LEU A 237 16.58 2.11 17.82
C LEU A 237 16.65 3.40 18.66
N ASP A 238 17.79 3.72 19.22
CA ASP A 238 17.97 4.91 20.08
C ASP A 238 17.93 6.23 19.26
N LEU A 239 18.11 6.11 17.93
CA LEU A 239 17.99 7.20 16.97
C LEU A 239 16.65 7.24 16.24
N ALA A 240 15.73 6.29 16.54
CA ALA A 240 14.45 6.18 15.85
C ALA A 240 13.63 7.46 15.96
N GLY A 241 13.17 8.01 14.83
CA GLY A 241 12.36 9.22 14.76
C GLY A 241 13.13 10.53 14.97
N ARG A 242 14.46 10.53 15.12
CA ARG A 242 15.26 11.75 15.17
C ARG A 242 15.36 12.40 13.80
N ASP A 243 15.35 13.72 13.78
CA ASP A 243 15.56 14.54 12.59
C ASP A 243 17.06 14.63 12.21
N LEU A 244 17.33 15.04 10.97
CA LEU A 244 18.66 15.38 10.46
C LEU A 244 19.71 14.26 10.57
N SER A 245 19.28 13.00 10.53
CA SER A 245 20.17 11.86 10.62
C SER A 245 20.72 11.48 9.23
N LEU A 246 22.04 11.56 9.05
CA LEU A 246 22.73 10.93 7.91
C LEU A 246 23.34 9.61 8.39
N ILE A 247 22.85 8.50 7.86
CA ILE A 247 23.30 7.16 8.22
C ILE A 247 24.05 6.58 7.02
N HIS A 248 25.34 6.38 7.17
CA HIS A 248 26.27 5.88 6.14
C HIS A 248 27.29 4.91 6.73
N ILE A 249 28.04 4.26 5.86
CA ILE A 249 29.13 3.35 6.22
C ILE A 249 30.35 4.14 6.71
#